data_56ca5b99da6304c75af57b94e0d15443
#
_entry.id   56ca5b99da6304c75af57b94e0d15443
#
_cell.length_a   1.000
_cell.length_b   1.000
_cell.length_c   1.000
_cell.angle_alpha   90.00
_cell.angle_beta   90.00
_cell.angle_gamma   90.00
#
_symmetry.space_group_name_H-M   'P 1'
#
loop_
_entity.id
_entity.type
_entity.pdbx_description
1 polymer ?
#
loop_
_entity_poly.entity_id
_entity_poly.type
_entity_poly.pdbx_seq_one_letter_code
_entity_poly.pdbx_strand_id
1 'polypeptide(L)'
;MEQTKLERRRLSTASLVFIIIAASAPLTVLAGGIPTNFAVAGLLGVPQTYIVLGLLLVLFAVGYTAMSREIQNAGAFYAYVTEGLGNRQGIAAAILALVSYNMMQIGLYGLFGFASANLIAEFTGVALPWWLTAALGWLVVALLGVRSVDVSAKVLGVVVVLEFLVVLVVDVMALGIAPEGVSSAALQSSEFFVPGIGVLLAFGIAAFMGFESGAIYSEEVVDPRRTVSRATYIALTLIALFYAFSAWAVSVGVGPSSVVEESQTYGPDLIFQWLGQQSPMLANFANVLFVTSLLAVLLAFHNATARYFFALGRSTVLPGFLGRTAKNGAPRNGSLLQSGLAIVVVVGFAIAGINHELGDLFPVITLFTWLTNAAAFGLVFLLAITSVAIIMWFTRNPNGRGVWTRIIAPGLATVGLTAVFVMILANFGLMIDAEEGSALIYIMPGIILAGGVIGLIWGQIIQNRRPADFERMRNQDQLTDAEEVAIARDDVDEGTSV
;
A
#
# COMPACT_ATOMS: atom_id res chain seq x y z
N MET A 1 -14.11 0.36 -31.90
CA MET A 1 -13.43 -0.71 -31.15
C MET A 1 -13.19 -0.20 -29.72
N GLU A 2 -13.73 -0.88 -28.70
CA GLU A 2 -13.43 -0.54 -27.29
C GLU A 2 -11.99 -0.96 -27.01
N GLN A 3 -11.18 -0.02 -26.51
CA GLN A 3 -9.78 -0.29 -26.19
C GLN A 3 -9.70 -1.21 -24.96
N THR A 4 -8.94 -2.29 -25.08
CA THR A 4 -8.67 -3.25 -23.99
C THR A 4 -7.29 -3.08 -23.38
N LYS A 5 -6.55 -2.03 -23.76
CA LYS A 5 -5.18 -1.74 -23.30
C LYS A 5 -5.14 -0.47 -22.46
N LEU A 6 -4.39 -0.48 -21.37
CA LEU A 6 -4.10 0.71 -20.57
C LEU A 6 -3.32 1.73 -21.37
N GLU A 7 -3.30 3.00 -20.92
CA GLU A 7 -2.57 4.07 -21.60
C GLU A 7 -1.06 3.75 -21.66
N ARG A 8 -0.53 3.58 -22.88
CA ARG A 8 0.81 3.00 -23.07
C ARG A 8 1.95 3.98 -22.74
N ARG A 9 2.94 3.46 -21.96
CA ARG A 9 4.36 3.88 -21.93
C ARG A 9 4.65 5.35 -21.69
N ARG A 10 4.00 5.96 -20.69
CA ARG A 10 4.24 7.35 -20.32
C ARG A 10 4.98 7.53 -19.00
N LEU A 11 4.91 6.53 -18.09
CA LEU A 11 5.53 6.65 -16.78
C LEU A 11 7.03 6.43 -16.85
N SER A 12 7.78 7.43 -16.40
CA SER A 12 9.22 7.35 -16.15
C SER A 12 9.53 6.63 -14.83
N THR A 13 10.80 6.29 -14.60
CA THR A 13 11.24 5.76 -13.30
C THR A 13 10.90 6.72 -12.16
N ALA A 14 11.13 8.03 -12.33
CA ALA A 14 10.79 9.03 -11.31
C ALA A 14 9.28 9.09 -11.03
N SER A 15 8.45 9.08 -12.08
CA SER A 15 6.99 9.07 -11.90
C SER A 15 6.53 7.84 -11.11
N LEU A 16 7.11 6.66 -11.41
CA LEU A 16 6.76 5.43 -10.71
C LEU A 16 7.24 5.45 -9.25
N VAL A 17 8.43 5.98 -8.97
CA VAL A 17 8.92 6.19 -7.60
C VAL A 17 7.96 7.07 -6.81
N PHE A 18 7.50 8.19 -7.38
CA PHE A 18 6.53 9.06 -6.71
C PHE A 18 5.18 8.39 -6.45
N ILE A 19 4.69 7.56 -7.37
CA ILE A 19 3.45 6.78 -7.15
C ILE A 19 3.64 5.80 -5.98
N ILE A 20 4.75 5.07 -5.94
CA ILE A 20 5.05 4.11 -4.88
C ILE A 20 5.18 4.82 -3.52
N ILE A 21 5.92 5.93 -3.47
CA ILE A 21 6.12 6.69 -2.23
C ILE A 21 4.82 7.36 -1.77
N ALA A 22 3.98 7.85 -2.69
CA ALA A 22 2.67 8.39 -2.34
C ALA A 22 1.77 7.34 -1.66
N ALA A 23 1.86 6.07 -2.09
CA ALA A 23 1.14 4.98 -1.41
C ALA A 23 1.67 4.70 0.00
N SER A 24 2.96 4.97 0.24
CA SER A 24 3.60 4.89 1.57
C SER A 24 3.29 6.09 2.47
N ALA A 25 2.87 7.24 1.90
CA ALA A 25 2.43 8.46 2.58
C ALA A 25 3.38 8.93 3.72
N PRO A 26 4.53 9.56 3.41
CA PRO A 26 5.58 9.87 4.37
C PRO A 26 5.11 10.67 5.59
N LEU A 27 4.30 11.68 5.39
CA LEU A 27 3.79 12.50 6.50
C LEU A 27 2.77 11.73 7.35
N THR A 28 1.99 10.85 6.74
CA THR A 28 1.06 9.96 7.48
C THR A 28 1.84 8.97 8.37
N VAL A 29 2.97 8.47 7.90
CA VAL A 29 3.83 7.60 8.71
C VAL A 29 4.51 8.39 9.82
N LEU A 30 5.03 9.60 9.55
CA LEU A 30 5.63 10.45 10.57
C LEU A 30 4.63 10.80 11.68
N ALA A 31 3.45 11.30 11.33
CA ALA A 31 2.46 11.77 12.31
C ALA A 31 1.66 10.62 12.93
N GLY A 32 1.26 9.62 12.14
CA GLY A 32 0.43 8.52 12.61
C GLY A 32 1.22 7.26 12.96
N GLY A 33 2.01 6.75 12.04
CA GLY A 33 2.65 5.44 12.15
C GLY A 33 3.75 5.34 13.20
N ILE A 34 4.67 6.32 13.25
CA ILE A 34 5.80 6.35 14.19
C ILE A 34 5.33 6.48 15.64
N PRO A 35 4.49 7.50 15.99
CA PRO A 35 3.98 7.62 17.35
C PRO A 35 3.16 6.40 17.78
N THR A 36 2.29 5.89 16.91
CA THR A 36 1.51 4.68 17.23
C THR A 36 2.41 3.48 17.52
N ASN A 37 3.51 3.31 16.78
CA ASN A 37 4.44 2.21 17.02
C ASN A 37 5.16 2.36 18.37
N PHE A 38 5.61 3.57 18.74
CA PHE A 38 6.14 3.85 20.07
C PHE A 38 5.10 3.56 21.18
N ALA A 39 3.87 4.06 21.01
CA ALA A 39 2.79 3.93 21.98
C ALA A 39 2.43 2.48 22.26
N VAL A 40 2.18 1.69 21.21
CA VAL A 40 1.66 0.31 21.33
C VAL A 40 2.75 -0.69 21.68
N ALA A 41 3.95 -0.54 21.11
CA ALA A 41 5.07 -1.42 21.46
C ALA A 41 5.64 -1.12 22.83
N GLY A 42 5.58 0.14 23.28
CA GLY A 42 6.22 0.56 24.53
C GLY A 42 7.74 0.48 24.49
N LEU A 43 8.34 0.53 23.30
CA LEU A 43 9.76 0.25 23.05
C LEU A 43 10.38 1.36 22.20
N LEU A 44 11.68 1.64 22.44
CA LEU A 44 12.44 2.64 21.69
C LEU A 44 12.90 2.13 20.31
N GLY A 45 12.88 0.83 20.05
CA GLY A 45 13.42 0.18 18.84
C GLY A 45 12.68 0.48 17.51
N VAL A 46 11.79 1.48 17.46
CA VAL A 46 11.02 1.86 16.27
C VAL A 46 11.91 2.21 15.07
N PRO A 47 13.01 2.99 15.19
CA PRO A 47 13.88 3.28 14.04
C PRO A 47 14.48 2.02 13.40
N GLN A 48 14.89 1.06 14.23
CA GLN A 48 15.48 -0.19 13.77
C GLN A 48 14.47 -1.07 13.04
N THR A 49 13.19 -0.97 13.39
CA THR A 49 12.08 -1.66 12.73
C THR A 49 12.05 -1.36 11.24
N TYR A 50 12.16 -0.08 10.85
CA TYR A 50 12.15 0.32 9.46
C TYR A 50 13.37 -0.17 8.68
N ILE A 51 14.54 -0.25 9.33
CA ILE A 51 15.75 -0.82 8.72
C ILE A 51 15.58 -2.33 8.48
N VAL A 52 15.15 -3.07 9.50
CA VAL A 52 14.99 -4.53 9.42
C VAL A 52 13.92 -4.91 8.39
N LEU A 53 12.76 -4.24 8.42
CA LEU A 53 11.70 -4.47 7.44
C LEU A 53 12.13 -4.03 6.04
N GLY A 54 12.83 -2.92 5.90
CA GLY A 54 13.39 -2.48 4.63
C GLY A 54 14.34 -3.51 4.02
N LEU A 55 15.25 -4.08 4.81
CA LEU A 55 16.15 -5.15 4.38
C LEU A 55 15.37 -6.41 3.96
N LEU A 56 14.35 -6.80 4.73
CA LEU A 56 13.48 -7.93 4.42
C LEU A 56 12.76 -7.72 3.07
N LEU A 57 12.20 -6.53 2.85
CA LEU A 57 11.51 -6.20 1.62
C LEU A 57 12.44 -6.01 0.43
N VAL A 58 13.70 -5.59 0.64
CA VAL A 58 14.73 -5.61 -0.41
C VAL A 58 15.07 -7.05 -0.80
N LEU A 59 15.16 -7.99 0.14
CA LEU A 59 15.32 -9.42 -0.19
C LEU A 59 14.13 -9.95 -1.01
N PHE A 60 12.90 -9.59 -0.64
CA PHE A 60 11.71 -9.88 -1.44
C PHE A 60 11.82 -9.27 -2.85
N ALA A 61 12.22 -8.00 -2.94
CA ALA A 61 12.32 -7.27 -4.20
C ALA A 61 13.33 -7.91 -5.18
N VAL A 62 14.35 -8.64 -4.71
CA VAL A 62 15.29 -9.35 -5.58
C VAL A 62 14.57 -10.33 -6.51
N GLY A 63 13.73 -11.20 -5.95
CA GLY A 63 12.95 -12.15 -6.74
C GLY A 63 11.79 -11.49 -7.47
N TYR A 64 11.07 -10.59 -6.79
CA TYR A 64 9.90 -9.90 -7.31
C TYR A 64 10.21 -9.09 -8.57
N THR A 65 11.26 -8.27 -8.54
CA THR A 65 11.67 -7.47 -9.70
C THR A 65 12.33 -8.30 -10.78
N ALA A 66 12.95 -9.44 -10.43
CA ALA A 66 13.44 -10.38 -11.42
C ALA A 66 12.29 -11.03 -12.21
N MET A 67 11.20 -11.39 -11.53
CA MET A 67 10.00 -11.96 -12.15
C MET A 67 9.22 -10.90 -12.95
N SER A 68 9.17 -9.64 -12.50
CA SER A 68 8.51 -8.55 -13.24
C SER A 68 9.15 -8.22 -14.59
N ARG A 69 10.38 -8.64 -14.83
CA ARG A 69 11.04 -8.49 -16.14
C ARG A 69 10.57 -9.52 -17.16
N GLU A 70 10.09 -10.66 -16.68
CA GLU A 70 9.63 -11.78 -17.49
C GLU A 70 8.09 -11.74 -17.68
N ILE A 71 7.36 -11.25 -16.66
CA ILE A 71 5.90 -11.22 -16.62
C ILE A 71 5.44 -9.77 -16.43
N GLN A 72 4.85 -9.19 -17.46
CA GLN A 72 4.38 -7.81 -17.51
C GLN A 72 2.85 -7.80 -17.51
N ASN A 73 2.24 -7.77 -16.32
CA ASN A 73 0.80 -7.82 -16.15
C ASN A 73 0.36 -6.93 -14.99
N ALA A 74 -0.64 -6.07 -15.23
CA ALA A 74 -1.20 -5.16 -14.21
C ALA A 74 -1.83 -5.91 -13.01
N GLY A 75 -2.06 -7.20 -13.13
CA GLY A 75 -2.51 -8.06 -12.02
C GLY A 75 -1.41 -8.44 -11.04
N ALA A 76 -0.13 -8.05 -11.27
CA ALA A 76 1.04 -8.27 -10.40
C ALA A 76 1.00 -9.58 -9.59
N PHE A 77 0.53 -9.57 -8.33
CA PHE A 77 0.43 -10.78 -7.50
C PHE A 77 -0.35 -11.92 -8.15
N TYR A 78 -1.49 -11.61 -8.77
CA TYR A 78 -2.28 -12.59 -9.50
C TYR A 78 -1.44 -13.29 -10.56
N ALA A 79 -0.75 -12.52 -11.42
CA ALA A 79 0.05 -13.04 -12.50
C ALA A 79 1.22 -13.90 -11.97
N TYR A 80 1.95 -13.40 -10.97
CA TYR A 80 3.11 -14.11 -10.41
C TYR A 80 2.71 -15.40 -9.69
N VAL A 81 1.63 -15.38 -8.92
CA VAL A 81 1.14 -16.58 -8.25
C VAL A 81 0.57 -17.57 -9.25
N THR A 82 -0.11 -17.10 -10.31
CA THR A 82 -0.60 -17.96 -11.42
C THR A 82 0.55 -18.70 -12.09
N GLU A 83 1.61 -18.01 -12.45
CA GLU A 83 2.77 -18.59 -13.13
C GLU A 83 3.59 -19.53 -12.21
N GLY A 84 3.74 -19.17 -10.93
CA GLY A 84 4.53 -19.95 -9.98
C GLY A 84 3.79 -21.14 -9.40
N LEU A 85 2.53 -20.98 -8.99
CA LEU A 85 1.76 -21.96 -8.23
C LEU A 85 0.56 -22.54 -9.00
N GLY A 86 0.11 -21.85 -10.06
CA GLY A 86 -1.00 -22.30 -10.92
C GLY A 86 -2.24 -21.39 -10.82
N ASN A 87 -3.14 -21.57 -11.79
CA ASN A 87 -4.28 -20.66 -12.01
C ASN A 87 -5.24 -20.56 -10.82
N ARG A 88 -5.50 -21.63 -10.10
CA ARG A 88 -6.41 -21.63 -8.94
C ARG A 88 -5.83 -20.80 -7.79
N GLN A 89 -4.54 -20.98 -7.50
CA GLN A 89 -3.81 -20.22 -6.48
C GLN A 89 -3.68 -18.75 -6.90
N GLY A 90 -3.49 -18.48 -8.19
CA GLY A 90 -3.50 -17.12 -8.73
C GLY A 90 -4.83 -16.42 -8.50
N ILE A 91 -5.97 -17.09 -8.78
CA ILE A 91 -7.29 -16.51 -8.52
C ILE A 91 -7.52 -16.27 -7.02
N ALA A 92 -7.04 -17.17 -6.14
CA ALA A 92 -7.09 -16.97 -4.70
C ALA A 92 -6.29 -15.73 -4.27
N ALA A 93 -5.06 -15.60 -4.76
CA ALA A 93 -4.22 -14.42 -4.52
C ALA A 93 -4.87 -13.14 -5.05
N ALA A 94 -5.54 -13.21 -6.20
CA ALA A 94 -6.26 -12.09 -6.80
C ALA A 94 -7.41 -11.58 -5.92
N ILE A 95 -8.26 -12.47 -5.44
CA ILE A 95 -9.41 -12.07 -4.58
C ILE A 95 -8.90 -11.57 -3.23
N LEU A 96 -7.90 -12.23 -2.64
CA LEU A 96 -7.27 -11.77 -1.39
C LEU A 96 -6.64 -10.39 -1.56
N ALA A 97 -5.93 -10.13 -2.66
CA ALA A 97 -5.38 -8.82 -2.98
C ALA A 97 -6.47 -7.76 -3.12
N LEU A 98 -7.55 -8.06 -3.86
CA LEU A 98 -8.68 -7.15 -4.00
C LEU A 98 -9.31 -6.78 -2.66
N VAL A 99 -9.54 -7.75 -1.78
CA VAL A 99 -10.09 -7.49 -0.45
C VAL A 99 -9.13 -6.62 0.34
N SER A 100 -7.82 -6.93 0.35
CA SER A 100 -6.81 -6.17 1.07
C SER A 100 -6.68 -4.72 0.57
N TYR A 101 -6.55 -4.51 -0.74
CA TYR A 101 -6.46 -3.16 -1.31
C TYR A 101 -7.75 -2.34 -1.09
N ASN A 102 -8.92 -2.98 -1.17
CA ASN A 102 -10.20 -2.32 -0.85
C ASN A 102 -10.24 -1.89 0.62
N MET A 103 -9.88 -2.78 1.55
CA MET A 103 -9.85 -2.45 2.98
C MET A 103 -8.87 -1.32 3.26
N MET A 104 -7.66 -1.35 2.70
CA MET A 104 -6.67 -0.28 2.87
C MET A 104 -7.24 1.07 2.40
N GLN A 105 -7.72 1.13 1.16
CA GLN A 105 -8.24 2.37 0.57
C GLN A 105 -9.49 2.89 1.30
N ILE A 106 -10.40 2.01 1.69
CA ILE A 106 -11.64 2.40 2.38
C ILE A 106 -11.35 2.84 3.81
N GLY A 107 -10.46 2.13 4.52
CA GLY A 107 -10.04 2.48 5.87
C GLY A 107 -9.44 3.89 5.95
N LEU A 108 -8.63 4.26 4.96
CA LEU A 108 -8.03 5.60 4.88
C LEU A 108 -9.05 6.74 4.83
N TYR A 109 -10.28 6.52 4.36
CA TYR A 109 -11.32 7.55 4.42
C TYR A 109 -11.74 7.90 5.86
N GLY A 110 -11.59 6.97 6.80
CA GLY A 110 -11.84 7.24 8.23
C GLY A 110 -10.87 8.30 8.78
N LEU A 111 -9.57 8.09 8.57
CA LEU A 111 -8.54 9.04 9.01
C LEU A 111 -8.59 10.35 8.23
N PHE A 112 -8.81 10.30 6.91
CA PHE A 112 -8.97 11.49 6.07
C PHE A 112 -10.17 12.33 6.52
N GLY A 113 -11.31 11.69 6.78
CA GLY A 113 -12.53 12.36 7.23
C GLY A 113 -12.32 13.09 8.55
N PHE A 114 -11.72 12.41 9.52
CA PHE A 114 -11.37 12.97 10.83
C PHE A 114 -10.39 14.14 10.72
N ALA A 115 -9.26 13.94 10.08
CA ALA A 115 -8.22 14.96 9.93
C ALA A 115 -8.73 16.20 9.19
N SER A 116 -9.52 16.00 8.12
CA SER A 116 -10.11 17.12 7.36
C SER A 116 -11.15 17.88 8.14
N ALA A 117 -11.99 17.20 8.94
CA ALA A 117 -12.98 17.84 9.79
C ALA A 117 -12.31 18.70 10.87
N ASN A 118 -11.27 18.18 11.53
CA ASN A 118 -10.49 18.92 12.52
C ASN A 118 -9.78 20.13 11.91
N LEU A 119 -9.16 19.98 10.75
CA LEU A 119 -8.51 21.07 10.04
C LEU A 119 -9.49 22.20 9.70
N ILE A 120 -10.68 21.87 9.20
CA ILE A 120 -11.73 22.86 8.89
C ILE A 120 -12.19 23.55 10.17
N ALA A 121 -12.42 22.80 11.25
CA ALA A 121 -12.85 23.37 12.53
C ALA A 121 -11.79 24.34 13.09
N GLU A 122 -10.50 24.01 13.00
CA GLU A 122 -9.41 24.85 13.45
C GLU A 122 -9.34 26.19 12.70
N PHE A 123 -9.47 26.17 11.36
CA PHE A 123 -9.35 27.38 10.55
C PHE A 123 -10.63 28.22 10.46
N THR A 124 -11.82 27.62 10.59
CA THR A 124 -13.08 28.29 10.33
C THR A 124 -14.00 28.40 11.56
N GLY A 125 -13.71 27.62 12.61
CA GLY A 125 -14.58 27.47 13.77
C GLY A 125 -15.84 26.63 13.49
N VAL A 126 -15.97 26.03 12.28
CA VAL A 126 -17.15 25.23 11.89
C VAL A 126 -16.84 23.75 12.05
N ALA A 127 -17.50 23.09 13.00
CA ALA A 127 -17.40 21.65 13.18
C ALA A 127 -18.23 20.92 12.10
N LEU A 128 -17.56 20.24 11.19
CA LEU A 128 -18.18 19.38 10.21
C LEU A 128 -18.09 17.92 10.66
N PRO A 129 -19.11 17.08 10.38
CA PRO A 129 -19.01 15.66 10.68
C PRO A 129 -17.99 15.00 9.75
N TRP A 130 -17.21 14.08 10.29
CA TRP A 130 -16.14 13.36 9.56
C TRP A 130 -16.61 12.69 8.26
N TRP A 131 -17.84 12.16 8.24
CA TRP A 131 -18.40 11.49 7.06
C TRP A 131 -18.65 12.45 5.88
N LEU A 132 -18.94 13.72 6.16
CA LEU A 132 -19.10 14.73 5.11
C LEU A 132 -17.77 15.06 4.45
N THR A 133 -16.72 15.27 5.25
CA THR A 133 -15.37 15.53 4.74
C THR A 133 -14.79 14.29 4.04
N ALA A 134 -15.05 13.08 4.55
CA ALA A 134 -14.73 11.83 3.87
C ALA A 134 -15.45 11.71 2.50
N ALA A 135 -16.73 12.08 2.41
CA ALA A 135 -17.49 12.08 1.16
C ALA A 135 -16.94 13.10 0.14
N LEU A 136 -16.50 14.27 0.59
CA LEU A 136 -15.82 15.24 -0.27
C LEU A 136 -14.49 14.70 -0.82
N GLY A 137 -13.68 14.08 0.03
CA GLY A 137 -12.45 13.40 -0.40
C GLY A 137 -12.74 12.24 -1.36
N TRP A 138 -13.77 11.43 -1.08
CA TRP A 138 -14.22 10.38 -1.99
C TRP A 138 -14.60 10.93 -3.38
N LEU A 139 -15.30 12.05 -3.44
CA LEU A 139 -15.67 12.69 -4.71
C LEU A 139 -14.42 13.11 -5.50
N VAL A 140 -13.45 13.74 -4.83
CA VAL A 140 -12.17 14.13 -5.45
C VAL A 140 -11.43 12.91 -6.00
N VAL A 141 -11.29 11.85 -5.20
CA VAL A 141 -10.62 10.60 -5.60
C VAL A 141 -11.35 9.93 -6.76
N ALA A 142 -12.69 9.87 -6.74
CA ALA A 142 -13.49 9.30 -7.82
C ALA A 142 -13.31 10.06 -9.14
N LEU A 143 -13.27 11.41 -9.08
CA LEU A 143 -13.06 12.25 -10.27
C LEU A 143 -11.64 12.14 -10.83
N LEU A 144 -10.62 12.03 -9.97
CA LEU A 144 -9.22 11.85 -10.39
C LEU A 144 -8.95 10.43 -10.86
N GLY A 145 -9.57 9.41 -10.26
CA GLY A 145 -9.37 8.00 -10.60
C GLY A 145 -9.88 7.60 -11.99
N VAL A 146 -10.81 8.37 -12.59
CA VAL A 146 -11.24 8.17 -13.99
C VAL A 146 -10.37 8.92 -15.01
N ARG A 147 -9.36 9.69 -14.54
CA ARG A 147 -8.38 10.38 -15.40
C ARG A 147 -7.23 9.48 -15.77
N SER A 148 -6.38 9.93 -16.69
CA SER A 148 -5.17 9.20 -17.06
C SER A 148 -4.17 9.15 -15.89
N VAL A 149 -3.32 8.11 -15.89
CA VAL A 149 -2.28 7.91 -14.86
C VAL A 149 -1.27 9.06 -14.79
N ASP A 150 -0.98 9.73 -15.91
CA ASP A 150 -0.07 10.88 -15.96
C ASP A 150 -0.53 12.04 -15.08
N VAL A 151 -1.85 12.33 -15.09
CA VAL A 151 -2.43 13.40 -14.27
C VAL A 151 -2.29 13.02 -12.80
N SER A 152 -2.62 11.78 -12.44
CA SER A 152 -2.47 11.27 -11.07
C SER A 152 -1.01 11.32 -10.62
N ALA A 153 -0.06 10.86 -11.43
CA ALA A 153 1.36 10.84 -11.10
C ALA A 153 1.94 12.24 -10.86
N LYS A 154 1.51 13.25 -11.63
CA LYS A 154 1.95 14.65 -11.43
C LYS A 154 1.44 15.23 -10.12
N VAL A 155 0.16 15.02 -9.81
CA VAL A 155 -0.45 15.46 -8.55
C VAL A 155 0.25 14.81 -7.36
N LEU A 156 0.40 13.48 -7.40
CA LEU A 156 1.08 12.71 -6.36
C LEU A 156 2.54 13.16 -6.19
N GLY A 157 3.26 13.42 -7.30
CA GLY A 157 4.65 13.87 -7.27
C GLY A 157 4.84 15.19 -6.52
N VAL A 158 3.97 16.18 -6.76
CA VAL A 158 4.04 17.48 -6.05
C VAL A 158 3.77 17.29 -4.56
N VAL A 159 2.72 16.56 -4.21
CA VAL A 159 2.35 16.31 -2.81
C VAL A 159 3.48 15.58 -2.07
N VAL A 160 4.02 14.51 -2.63
CA VAL A 160 5.14 13.74 -2.04
C VAL A 160 6.37 14.60 -1.80
N VAL A 161 6.74 15.47 -2.75
CA VAL A 161 7.90 16.37 -2.57
C VAL A 161 7.67 17.32 -1.38
N LEU A 162 6.47 17.89 -1.27
CA LEU A 162 6.13 18.77 -0.14
C LEU A 162 6.12 18.01 1.20
N GLU A 163 5.60 16.79 1.22
CA GLU A 163 5.64 15.92 2.40
C GLU A 163 7.08 15.65 2.85
N PHE A 164 7.96 15.24 1.93
CA PHE A 164 9.37 15.00 2.26
C PHE A 164 10.04 16.25 2.84
N LEU A 165 9.78 17.43 2.26
CA LEU A 165 10.34 18.68 2.74
C LEU A 165 9.88 19.02 4.17
N VAL A 166 8.58 18.86 4.45
CA VAL A 166 8.05 19.12 5.80
C VAL A 166 8.58 18.11 6.81
N VAL A 167 8.60 16.83 6.47
CA VAL A 167 9.17 15.79 7.35
C VAL A 167 10.65 16.10 7.65
N LEU A 168 11.46 16.46 6.65
CA LEU A 168 12.85 16.85 6.87
C LEU A 168 12.99 18.09 7.76
N VAL A 169 12.10 19.09 7.63
CA VAL A 169 12.10 20.26 8.52
C VAL A 169 11.80 19.83 9.95
N VAL A 170 10.81 18.96 10.16
CA VAL A 170 10.48 18.41 11.48
C VAL A 170 11.68 17.65 12.05
N ASP A 171 12.31 16.78 11.26
CA ASP A 171 13.47 16.00 11.69
C ASP A 171 14.65 16.88 12.10
N VAL A 172 14.97 17.92 11.30
CA VAL A 172 16.05 18.86 11.62
C VAL A 172 15.73 19.67 12.88
N MET A 173 14.48 20.11 13.04
CA MET A 173 14.04 20.80 14.25
C MET A 173 14.15 19.89 15.48
N ALA A 174 13.71 18.63 15.35
CA ALA A 174 13.78 17.64 16.42
C ALA A 174 15.23 17.42 16.90
N LEU A 175 16.17 17.29 15.96
CA LEU A 175 17.60 17.18 16.29
C LEU A 175 18.18 18.47 16.87
N GLY A 176 17.65 19.64 16.48
CA GLY A 176 18.10 20.93 17.01
C GLY A 176 17.60 21.24 18.42
N ILE A 177 16.42 20.73 18.80
CA ILE A 177 15.81 20.94 20.12
C ILE A 177 16.39 19.96 21.13
N ALA A 178 16.37 18.66 20.83
CA ALA A 178 16.99 17.55 21.56
C ALA A 178 17.08 17.78 23.09
N PRO A 179 15.98 17.72 23.86
CA PRO A 179 15.95 18.09 25.28
C PRO A 179 16.91 17.28 26.14
N GLU A 180 17.21 16.04 25.75
CA GLU A 180 18.18 15.15 26.40
C GLU A 180 19.52 15.08 25.63
N GLY A 181 19.72 15.98 24.65
CA GLY A 181 20.83 15.90 23.69
C GLY A 181 20.59 14.90 22.57
N VAL A 182 21.44 14.97 21.54
CA VAL A 182 21.33 14.00 20.42
C VAL A 182 21.79 12.63 20.90
N SER A 183 20.83 11.73 21.09
CA SER A 183 21.03 10.40 21.68
C SER A 183 20.91 9.30 20.62
N SER A 184 21.73 8.26 20.77
CA SER A 184 21.62 7.01 19.98
C SER A 184 20.83 5.93 20.73
N ALA A 185 20.12 6.22 21.82
CA ALA A 185 19.41 5.25 22.62
C ALA A 185 18.46 4.39 21.77
N ALA A 186 17.60 5.01 20.95
CA ALA A 186 16.67 4.32 20.07
C ALA A 186 17.33 3.47 18.95
N LEU A 187 18.64 3.57 18.77
CA LEU A 187 19.41 2.78 17.80
C LEU A 187 20.19 1.62 18.45
N GLN A 188 20.11 1.45 19.76
CA GLN A 188 20.80 0.38 20.45
C GLN A 188 20.10 -0.97 20.22
N SER A 189 20.85 -2.00 19.95
CA SER A 189 20.29 -3.35 19.71
C SER A 189 19.54 -3.92 20.94
N SER A 190 19.90 -3.47 22.14
CA SER A 190 19.19 -3.77 23.39
C SER A 190 17.75 -3.27 23.42
N GLU A 191 17.42 -2.22 22.65
CA GLU A 191 16.07 -1.66 22.55
C GLU A 191 15.21 -2.35 21.49
N PHE A 192 15.83 -3.15 20.62
CA PHE A 192 15.15 -3.84 19.53
C PHE A 192 14.99 -5.35 19.78
N PHE A 193 16.07 -6.05 20.20
CA PHE A 193 16.02 -7.49 20.45
C PHE A 193 15.51 -7.81 21.86
N VAL A 194 14.26 -7.44 22.11
CA VAL A 194 13.57 -7.58 23.40
C VAL A 194 12.21 -8.28 23.21
N PRO A 195 11.61 -8.81 24.28
CA PRO A 195 10.21 -9.22 24.24
C PRO A 195 9.34 -8.04 23.74
N GLY A 196 8.48 -8.29 22.75
CA GLY A 196 7.68 -7.21 22.11
C GLY A 196 8.15 -6.81 20.70
N ILE A 197 9.33 -7.27 20.23
CA ILE A 197 9.80 -7.04 18.85
C ILE A 197 8.73 -7.37 17.78
N GLY A 198 7.87 -8.37 18.07
CA GLY A 198 6.78 -8.74 17.17
C GLY A 198 5.78 -7.63 16.96
N VAL A 199 5.49 -6.83 17.98
CA VAL A 199 4.60 -5.66 17.89
C VAL A 199 5.24 -4.57 17.04
N LEU A 200 6.53 -4.26 17.28
CA LEU A 200 7.30 -3.31 16.48
C LEU A 200 7.24 -3.64 14.98
N LEU A 201 7.52 -4.90 14.61
CA LEU A 201 7.51 -5.36 13.24
C LEU A 201 6.11 -5.38 12.62
N ALA A 202 5.10 -5.77 13.41
CA ALA A 202 3.71 -5.83 12.97
C ALA A 202 3.16 -4.45 12.59
N PHE A 203 3.45 -3.42 13.39
CA PHE A 203 3.05 -2.05 13.08
C PHE A 203 3.93 -1.42 11.99
N GLY A 204 5.24 -1.62 12.07
CA GLY A 204 6.19 -1.00 11.15
C GLY A 204 6.01 -1.43 9.70
N ILE A 205 5.55 -2.67 9.43
CA ILE A 205 5.38 -3.18 8.06
C ILE A 205 4.31 -2.40 7.28
N ALA A 206 3.29 -1.86 7.96
CA ALA A 206 2.22 -1.10 7.33
C ALA A 206 2.75 0.14 6.59
N ALA A 207 3.83 0.76 7.09
CA ALA A 207 4.46 1.91 6.46
C ALA A 207 5.08 1.62 5.07
N PHE A 208 5.32 0.36 4.76
CA PHE A 208 5.86 -0.07 3.48
C PHE A 208 4.77 -0.49 2.49
N MET A 209 3.51 -0.63 2.91
CA MET A 209 2.45 -1.09 2.02
C MET A 209 2.27 -0.13 0.85
N GLY A 210 2.13 -0.72 -0.34
CA GLY A 210 2.06 0.04 -1.61
C GLY A 210 3.35 0.01 -2.43
N PHE A 211 4.52 -0.40 -1.86
CA PHE A 211 5.75 -0.51 -2.66
C PHE A 211 5.63 -1.51 -3.81
N GLU A 212 4.86 -2.55 -3.60
CA GLU A 212 4.57 -3.59 -4.57
C GLU A 212 3.72 -3.12 -5.74
N SER A 213 3.05 -1.98 -5.61
CA SER A 213 2.22 -1.39 -6.67
C SER A 213 3.02 -1.04 -7.93
N GLY A 214 4.34 -0.89 -7.82
CA GLY A 214 5.22 -0.66 -8.97
C GLY A 214 5.02 -1.67 -10.12
N ALA A 215 4.75 -2.94 -9.81
CA ALA A 215 4.47 -3.95 -10.83
C ALA A 215 3.05 -3.84 -11.43
N ILE A 216 2.09 -3.27 -10.71
CA ILE A 216 0.72 -3.01 -11.21
C ILE A 216 0.75 -2.04 -12.40
N TYR A 217 1.74 -1.13 -12.41
CA TYR A 217 1.93 -0.17 -13.49
C TYR A 217 2.86 -0.65 -14.61
N SER A 218 3.24 -1.93 -14.62
CA SER A 218 4.19 -2.49 -15.60
C SER A 218 3.79 -2.25 -17.06
N GLU A 219 2.51 -2.23 -17.37
CA GLU A 219 1.98 -1.99 -18.73
C GLU A 219 2.03 -0.49 -19.15
N GLU A 220 2.16 0.43 -18.18
CA GLU A 220 2.10 1.89 -18.40
C GLU A 220 3.47 2.58 -18.36
N VAL A 221 4.55 1.88 -18.02
CA VAL A 221 5.91 2.42 -17.94
C VAL A 221 6.66 2.34 -19.29
N VAL A 222 7.60 3.26 -19.51
CA VAL A 222 8.38 3.36 -20.76
C VAL A 222 9.19 2.10 -21.04
N ASP A 223 9.88 1.57 -20.04
CA ASP A 223 10.69 0.33 -20.11
C ASP A 223 10.37 -0.53 -18.89
N PRO A 224 9.38 -1.46 -18.98
CA PRO A 224 8.96 -2.27 -17.84
C PRO A 224 10.09 -3.04 -17.18
N ARG A 225 11.01 -3.60 -17.98
CA ARG A 225 12.12 -4.43 -17.49
C ARG A 225 13.10 -3.68 -16.59
N ARG A 226 13.29 -2.38 -16.83
CA ARG A 226 14.24 -1.54 -16.09
C ARG A 226 13.52 -0.63 -15.10
N THR A 227 12.43 -0.01 -15.54
CA THR A 227 11.72 1.02 -14.77
C THR A 227 11.13 0.45 -13.49
N VAL A 228 10.40 -0.67 -13.56
CA VAL A 228 9.78 -1.31 -12.37
C VAL A 228 10.85 -1.69 -11.36
N SER A 229 11.91 -2.39 -11.79
CA SER A 229 12.99 -2.80 -10.88
C SER A 229 13.67 -1.61 -10.21
N ARG A 230 14.06 -0.58 -10.99
CA ARG A 230 14.74 0.61 -10.45
C ARG A 230 13.85 1.37 -9.48
N ALA A 231 12.58 1.59 -9.85
CA ALA A 231 11.64 2.31 -9.02
C ALA A 231 11.38 1.58 -7.68
N THR A 232 11.20 0.26 -7.70
CA THR A 232 10.99 -0.55 -6.49
C THR A 232 12.16 -0.44 -5.54
N TYR A 233 13.42 -0.63 -6.02
CA TYR A 233 14.58 -0.53 -5.14
C TYR A 233 14.80 0.88 -4.61
N ILE A 234 14.66 1.92 -5.46
CA ILE A 234 14.79 3.31 -5.04
C ILE A 234 13.75 3.63 -3.96
N ALA A 235 12.49 3.30 -4.21
CA ALA A 235 11.41 3.58 -3.27
C ALA A 235 11.60 2.84 -1.94
N LEU A 236 11.88 1.54 -1.94
CA LEU A 236 12.12 0.76 -0.72
C LEU A 236 13.29 1.31 0.09
N THR A 237 14.41 1.64 -0.57
CA THR A 237 15.58 2.17 0.12
C THR A 237 15.29 3.55 0.72
N LEU A 238 14.63 4.43 -0.04
CA LEU A 238 14.23 5.75 0.45
C LEU A 238 13.26 5.64 1.63
N ILE A 239 12.21 4.82 1.52
CA ILE A 239 11.22 4.61 2.57
C ILE A 239 11.91 4.09 3.84
N ALA A 240 12.73 3.03 3.73
CA ALA A 240 13.38 2.42 4.88
C ALA A 240 14.31 3.39 5.62
N LEU A 241 15.19 4.07 4.88
CA LEU A 241 16.16 4.99 5.47
C LEU A 241 15.49 6.27 6.00
N PHE A 242 14.52 6.78 5.26
CA PHE A 242 13.81 8.00 5.63
C PHE A 242 12.98 7.80 6.91
N TYR A 243 12.20 6.72 6.99
CA TYR A 243 11.40 6.46 8.18
C TYR A 243 12.23 6.05 9.39
N ALA A 244 13.32 5.32 9.18
CA ALA A 244 14.27 5.03 10.27
C ALA A 244 14.90 6.33 10.82
N PHE A 245 15.29 7.24 9.92
CA PHE A 245 15.84 8.53 10.30
C PHE A 245 14.80 9.39 11.02
N SER A 246 13.58 9.51 10.47
CA SER A 246 12.50 10.30 11.10
C SER A 246 12.08 9.72 12.46
N ALA A 247 11.96 8.39 12.59
CA ALA A 247 11.66 7.79 13.89
C ALA A 247 12.75 8.04 14.93
N TRP A 248 14.02 8.02 14.51
CA TRP A 248 15.13 8.40 15.38
C TRP A 248 15.08 9.88 15.73
N ALA A 249 14.88 10.78 14.76
CA ALA A 249 14.78 12.22 14.99
C ALA A 249 13.64 12.56 15.95
N VAL A 250 12.46 11.95 15.78
CA VAL A 250 11.32 12.09 16.69
C VAL A 250 11.69 11.65 18.11
N SER A 251 12.34 10.50 18.27
CA SER A 251 12.78 10.03 19.59
C SER A 251 13.75 10.98 20.27
N VAL A 252 14.62 11.63 19.49
CA VAL A 252 15.58 12.65 20.00
C VAL A 252 14.86 13.95 20.32
N GLY A 253 13.94 14.40 19.46
CA GLY A 253 13.26 15.70 19.60
C GLY A 253 12.23 15.76 20.73
N VAL A 254 11.57 14.62 21.01
CA VAL A 254 10.65 14.47 22.14
C VAL A 254 11.42 14.14 23.43
N GLY A 255 12.52 13.41 23.30
CA GLY A 255 13.35 12.87 24.37
C GLY A 255 13.21 11.34 24.49
N PRO A 256 14.32 10.59 24.42
CA PRO A 256 14.28 9.13 24.51
C PRO A 256 13.58 8.58 25.74
N SER A 257 13.66 9.28 26.88
CA SER A 257 13.01 8.86 28.13
C SER A 257 11.50 9.08 28.15
N SER A 258 10.97 10.01 27.31
CA SER A 258 9.57 10.42 27.32
C SER A 258 8.80 10.06 26.05
N VAL A 259 9.47 9.76 24.94
CA VAL A 259 8.80 9.56 23.64
C VAL A 259 7.72 8.46 23.67
N VAL A 260 7.90 7.41 24.45
CA VAL A 260 6.90 6.33 24.59
C VAL A 260 5.66 6.85 25.32
N GLU A 261 5.84 7.51 26.49
CA GLU A 261 4.75 8.04 27.31
C GLU A 261 3.99 9.14 26.57
N GLU A 262 4.70 10.06 25.92
CA GLU A 262 4.10 11.11 25.11
C GLU A 262 3.32 10.54 23.90
N SER A 263 3.85 9.48 23.28
CA SER A 263 3.18 8.77 22.20
C SER A 263 1.88 8.10 22.69
N GLN A 264 1.89 7.53 23.89
CA GLN A 264 0.69 6.93 24.50
C GLN A 264 -0.35 7.99 24.86
N THR A 265 0.10 9.18 25.24
CA THR A 265 -0.78 10.30 25.63
C THR A 265 -1.43 10.95 24.43
N TYR A 266 -0.64 11.28 23.39
CA TYR A 266 -1.10 12.08 22.25
C TYR A 266 -1.36 11.25 20.98
N GLY A 267 -0.87 10.01 20.90
CA GLY A 267 -1.05 9.15 19.73
C GLY A 267 -0.64 9.84 18.42
N PRO A 268 -1.51 9.83 17.40
CA PRO A 268 -1.25 10.48 16.12
C PRO A 268 -1.08 12.01 16.18
N ASP A 269 -1.56 12.65 17.25
CA ASP A 269 -1.45 14.10 17.43
C ASP A 269 -0.10 14.52 18.01
N LEU A 270 0.75 13.59 18.46
CA LEU A 270 2.04 13.89 19.09
C LEU A 270 2.88 14.89 18.28
N ILE A 271 3.05 14.64 16.99
CA ILE A 271 3.88 15.48 16.13
C ILE A 271 3.29 16.89 15.99
N PHE A 272 1.97 17.03 15.89
CA PHE A 272 1.30 18.32 15.75
C PHE A 272 1.33 19.11 17.08
N GLN A 273 1.13 18.43 18.21
CA GLN A 273 1.28 19.03 19.54
C GLN A 273 2.72 19.51 19.77
N TRP A 274 3.71 18.66 19.48
CA TRP A 274 5.11 19.00 19.58
C TRP A 274 5.48 20.19 18.68
N LEU A 275 5.06 20.18 17.40
CA LEU A 275 5.27 21.30 16.48
C LEU A 275 4.57 22.57 16.93
N GLY A 276 3.35 22.48 17.48
CA GLY A 276 2.58 23.61 17.96
C GLY A 276 3.30 24.39 19.07
N GLN A 277 4.01 23.68 19.94
CA GLN A 277 4.86 24.27 20.98
C GLN A 277 6.07 25.01 20.41
N GLN A 278 6.60 24.56 19.28
CA GLN A 278 7.80 25.16 18.64
C GLN A 278 7.43 26.27 17.65
N SER A 279 6.44 26.02 16.80
CA SER A 279 5.99 26.93 15.76
C SER A 279 4.54 26.63 15.35
N PRO A 280 3.55 27.37 15.87
CA PRO A 280 2.13 27.18 15.49
C PRO A 280 1.91 27.29 13.98
N MET A 281 2.65 28.18 13.29
CA MET A 281 2.55 28.32 11.83
C MET A 281 3.00 27.05 11.10
N LEU A 282 4.08 26.39 11.57
CA LEU A 282 4.56 25.16 10.98
C LEU A 282 3.62 23.99 11.28
N ALA A 283 3.04 23.92 12.47
CA ALA A 283 2.04 22.94 12.84
C ALA A 283 0.81 23.02 11.92
N ASN A 284 0.29 24.22 11.71
CA ASN A 284 -0.85 24.45 10.81
C ASN A 284 -0.51 24.07 9.37
N PHE A 285 0.68 24.41 8.89
CA PHE A 285 1.12 24.00 7.56
C PHE A 285 1.27 22.48 7.43
N ALA A 286 1.84 21.82 8.43
CA ALA A 286 1.96 20.36 8.48
C ALA A 286 0.60 19.69 8.52
N ASN A 287 -0.41 20.22 9.25
CA ASN A 287 -1.78 19.74 9.27
C ASN A 287 -2.44 19.80 7.88
N VAL A 288 -2.26 20.90 7.15
CA VAL A 288 -2.76 21.02 5.76
C VAL A 288 -2.11 19.98 4.87
N LEU A 289 -0.79 19.81 4.97
CA LEU A 289 -0.09 18.79 4.20
C LEU A 289 -0.46 17.37 4.61
N PHE A 290 -0.77 17.10 5.87
CA PHE A 290 -1.26 15.82 6.33
C PHE A 290 -2.57 15.41 5.64
N VAL A 291 -3.54 16.34 5.54
CA VAL A 291 -4.78 16.09 4.81
C VAL A 291 -4.52 15.85 3.33
N THR A 292 -3.59 16.59 2.70
CA THR A 292 -3.23 16.37 1.29
C THR A 292 -2.47 15.06 1.09
N SER A 293 -1.64 14.65 2.05
CA SER A 293 -0.97 13.33 2.10
C SER A 293 -1.98 12.20 2.12
N LEU A 294 -2.97 12.30 3.02
CA LEU A 294 -4.07 11.32 3.09
C LEU A 294 -4.87 11.24 1.78
N LEU A 295 -5.10 12.37 1.12
CA LEU A 295 -5.75 12.38 -0.20
C LEU A 295 -4.88 11.71 -1.28
N ALA A 296 -3.57 11.92 -1.22
CA ALA A 296 -2.61 11.31 -2.15
C ALA A 296 -2.57 9.79 -1.99
N VAL A 297 -2.49 9.26 -0.78
CA VAL A 297 -2.50 7.82 -0.53
C VAL A 297 -3.84 7.18 -0.90
N LEU A 298 -4.97 7.86 -0.62
CA LEU A 298 -6.30 7.44 -1.09
C LEU A 298 -6.34 7.26 -2.60
N LEU A 299 -5.79 8.24 -3.34
CA LEU A 299 -5.73 8.19 -4.82
C LEU A 299 -4.77 7.09 -5.30
N ALA A 300 -3.63 6.89 -4.65
CA ALA A 300 -2.68 5.85 -5.00
C ALA A 300 -3.30 4.44 -4.88
N PHE A 301 -3.92 4.13 -3.74
CA PHE A 301 -4.60 2.84 -3.54
C PHE A 301 -5.84 2.68 -4.43
N HIS A 302 -6.60 3.75 -4.66
CA HIS A 302 -7.71 3.74 -5.60
C HIS A 302 -7.27 3.34 -7.00
N ASN A 303 -6.20 3.96 -7.49
CA ASN A 303 -5.64 3.67 -8.81
C ASN A 303 -5.10 2.24 -8.92
N ALA A 304 -4.43 1.73 -7.89
CA ALA A 304 -3.94 0.36 -7.84
C ALA A 304 -5.10 -0.64 -7.87
N THR A 305 -6.12 -0.43 -7.04
CA THR A 305 -7.31 -1.30 -6.97
C THR A 305 -8.10 -1.30 -8.28
N ALA A 306 -8.26 -0.13 -8.91
CA ALA A 306 -8.95 -0.01 -10.20
C ALA A 306 -8.25 -0.83 -11.30
N ARG A 307 -6.90 -0.85 -11.29
CA ARG A 307 -6.09 -1.67 -12.22
C ARG A 307 -6.20 -3.17 -11.92
N TYR A 308 -6.31 -3.51 -10.66
CA TYR A 308 -6.58 -4.89 -10.26
C TYR A 308 -7.92 -5.38 -10.78
N PHE A 309 -9.00 -4.61 -10.62
CA PHE A 309 -10.30 -4.90 -11.23
C PHE A 309 -10.21 -5.04 -12.75
N PHE A 310 -9.47 -4.15 -13.40
CA PHE A 310 -9.23 -4.19 -14.85
C PHE A 310 -8.51 -5.48 -15.27
N ALA A 311 -7.41 -5.84 -14.62
CA ALA A 311 -6.65 -7.03 -14.94
C ALA A 311 -7.48 -8.31 -14.77
N LEU A 312 -8.28 -8.41 -13.69
CA LEU A 312 -9.15 -9.54 -13.43
C LEU A 312 -10.37 -9.60 -14.38
N GLY A 313 -10.86 -8.44 -14.83
CA GLY A 313 -11.90 -8.37 -15.87
C GLY A 313 -11.37 -8.83 -17.23
N ARG A 314 -10.13 -8.44 -17.57
CA ARG A 314 -9.46 -8.87 -18.81
C ARG A 314 -9.17 -10.39 -18.82
N SER A 315 -8.77 -10.93 -17.67
CA SER A 315 -8.50 -12.37 -17.51
C SER A 315 -9.74 -13.23 -17.29
N THR A 316 -10.95 -12.66 -17.44
CA THR A 316 -12.24 -13.38 -17.28
C THR A 316 -12.48 -13.98 -15.87
N VAL A 317 -11.64 -13.64 -14.89
CA VAL A 317 -11.85 -13.97 -13.46
C VAL A 317 -13.05 -13.20 -12.93
N LEU A 318 -13.16 -11.91 -13.30
CA LEU A 318 -14.30 -11.04 -13.05
C LEU A 318 -15.07 -10.74 -14.36
N PRO A 319 -16.26 -10.13 -14.27
CA PRO A 319 -17.04 -9.79 -15.46
C PRO A 319 -16.25 -8.95 -16.46
N GLY A 320 -16.28 -9.29 -17.75
CA GLY A 320 -15.45 -8.72 -18.81
C GLY A 320 -15.62 -7.20 -19.04
N PHE A 321 -16.74 -6.60 -18.59
CA PHE A 321 -16.91 -5.14 -18.69
C PHE A 321 -15.86 -4.38 -17.85
N LEU A 322 -15.30 -4.99 -16.78
CA LEU A 322 -14.24 -4.42 -15.97
C LEU A 322 -12.91 -4.34 -16.72
N GLY A 323 -12.67 -5.25 -17.65
CA GLY A 323 -11.48 -5.29 -18.49
C GLY A 323 -11.46 -4.30 -19.66
N ARG A 324 -12.33 -3.27 -19.63
CA ARG A 324 -12.42 -2.23 -20.66
C ARG A 324 -11.84 -0.91 -20.16
N THR A 325 -11.12 -0.20 -21.03
CA THR A 325 -10.58 1.13 -20.74
C THR A 325 -11.44 2.22 -21.38
N ALA A 326 -11.39 3.41 -20.80
CA ALA A 326 -11.92 4.62 -21.41
C ALA A 326 -11.02 5.08 -22.58
N LYS A 327 -11.47 6.08 -23.37
CA LYS A 327 -10.70 6.64 -24.48
C LYS A 327 -9.33 7.22 -24.06
N ASN A 328 -9.18 7.62 -22.80
CA ASN A 328 -7.94 8.10 -22.22
C ASN A 328 -7.05 6.97 -21.63
N GLY A 329 -7.37 5.70 -21.89
CA GLY A 329 -6.61 4.55 -21.39
C GLY A 329 -6.80 4.24 -19.91
N ALA A 330 -7.63 4.98 -19.17
CA ALA A 330 -7.88 4.71 -17.77
C ALA A 330 -8.84 3.51 -17.56
N PRO A 331 -8.67 2.71 -16.49
CA PRO A 331 -9.57 1.59 -16.14
C PRO A 331 -10.87 2.11 -15.49
N ARG A 332 -11.67 2.88 -16.24
CA ARG A 332 -12.82 3.62 -15.76
C ARG A 332 -13.82 2.75 -14.98
N ASN A 333 -14.15 1.57 -15.51
CA ASN A 333 -15.16 0.70 -14.88
C ASN A 333 -14.64 0.14 -13.55
N GLY A 334 -13.35 -0.20 -13.46
CA GLY A 334 -12.71 -0.59 -12.20
C GLY A 334 -12.71 0.55 -11.18
N SER A 335 -12.39 1.79 -11.61
CA SER A 335 -12.42 2.98 -10.77
C SER A 335 -13.83 3.30 -10.25
N LEU A 336 -14.86 3.20 -11.11
CA LEU A 336 -16.25 3.42 -10.68
C LEU A 336 -16.74 2.35 -9.71
N LEU A 337 -16.38 1.08 -9.93
CA LEU A 337 -16.71 0.00 -9.00
C LEU A 337 -16.05 0.21 -7.64
N GLN A 338 -14.76 0.58 -7.63
CA GLN A 338 -14.03 0.91 -6.40
C GLN A 338 -14.68 2.07 -5.65
N SER A 339 -15.05 3.15 -6.36
CA SER A 339 -15.74 4.29 -5.75
C SER A 339 -17.08 3.88 -5.16
N GLY A 340 -17.84 3.05 -5.85
CA GLY A 340 -19.13 2.53 -5.38
C GLY A 340 -18.99 1.69 -4.12
N LEU A 341 -18.01 0.78 -4.07
CA LEU A 341 -17.73 -0.03 -2.87
C LEU A 341 -17.31 0.85 -1.70
N ALA A 342 -16.41 1.81 -1.93
CA ALA A 342 -15.92 2.69 -0.88
C ALA A 342 -17.04 3.51 -0.25
N ILE A 343 -17.91 4.15 -1.04
CA ILE A 343 -18.98 4.99 -0.48
C ILE A 343 -19.99 4.16 0.31
N VAL A 344 -20.32 2.94 -0.13
CA VAL A 344 -21.24 2.05 0.58
C VAL A 344 -20.70 1.71 1.97
N VAL A 345 -19.41 1.37 2.07
CA VAL A 345 -18.79 1.03 3.37
C VAL A 345 -18.67 2.27 4.24
N VAL A 346 -18.20 3.41 3.70
CA VAL A 346 -18.10 4.68 4.46
C VAL A 346 -19.46 5.10 5.02
N VAL A 347 -20.55 5.01 4.23
CA VAL A 347 -21.91 5.30 4.69
C VAL A 347 -22.34 4.30 5.79
N GLY A 348 -22.00 3.01 5.64
CA GLY A 348 -22.27 2.01 6.68
C GLY A 348 -21.64 2.38 8.02
N PHE A 349 -20.34 2.76 8.02
CA PHE A 349 -19.65 3.23 9.22
C PHE A 349 -20.19 4.58 9.72
N ALA A 350 -20.58 5.50 8.83
CA ALA A 350 -21.20 6.76 9.22
C ALA A 350 -22.50 6.52 10.01
N ILE A 351 -23.33 5.57 9.56
CA ILE A 351 -24.58 5.18 10.26
C ILE A 351 -24.24 4.50 11.60
N ALA A 352 -23.28 3.58 11.63
CA ALA A 352 -22.85 2.89 12.85
C ALA A 352 -22.25 3.83 13.89
N GLY A 353 -21.62 4.92 13.46
CA GLY A 353 -21.00 5.91 14.34
C GLY A 353 -21.98 6.93 14.93
N ILE A 354 -23.26 6.92 14.55
CA ILE A 354 -24.26 7.85 15.10
C ILE A 354 -24.42 7.56 16.60
N ASN A 355 -24.12 8.57 17.43
CA ASN A 355 -24.18 8.48 18.90
C ASN A 355 -23.30 7.36 19.51
N HIS A 356 -22.24 6.95 18.83
CA HIS A 356 -21.30 5.98 19.35
C HIS A 356 -20.44 6.60 20.48
N GLU A 357 -20.07 5.79 21.48
CA GLU A 357 -19.30 6.23 22.67
C GLU A 357 -17.93 6.84 22.32
N LEU A 358 -17.31 6.41 21.22
CA LEU A 358 -16.05 6.95 20.73
C LEU A 358 -16.15 8.37 20.15
N GLY A 359 -17.36 8.91 19.97
CA GLY A 359 -17.55 10.28 19.45
C GLY A 359 -16.77 10.54 18.16
N ASP A 360 -15.99 11.64 18.13
CA ASP A 360 -15.22 12.05 16.97
C ASP A 360 -14.08 11.09 16.59
N LEU A 361 -13.58 10.28 17.53
CA LEU A 361 -12.54 9.27 17.28
C LEU A 361 -13.08 8.00 16.61
N PHE A 362 -14.41 7.84 16.53
CA PHE A 362 -15.02 6.66 15.92
C PHE A 362 -14.41 6.26 14.56
N PRO A 363 -14.30 7.16 13.56
CA PRO A 363 -13.76 6.77 12.25
C PRO A 363 -12.28 6.36 12.29
N VAL A 364 -11.51 6.88 13.25
CA VAL A 364 -10.09 6.56 13.40
C VAL A 364 -9.91 5.18 14.05
N ILE A 365 -10.58 4.95 15.17
CA ILE A 365 -10.43 3.70 15.94
C ILE A 365 -11.09 2.52 15.21
N THR A 366 -12.21 2.76 14.50
CA THR A 366 -12.94 1.69 13.81
C THR A 366 -12.56 1.60 12.32
N LEU A 367 -13.10 2.50 11.49
CA LEU A 367 -12.97 2.42 10.04
C LEU A 367 -11.48 2.38 9.59
N PHE A 368 -10.67 3.31 10.09
CA PHE A 368 -9.26 3.36 9.72
C PHE A 368 -8.49 2.19 10.33
N THR A 369 -8.46 2.07 11.66
CA THR A 369 -7.59 1.11 12.35
C THR A 369 -7.94 -0.35 12.00
N TRP A 370 -9.22 -0.71 12.00
CA TRP A 370 -9.61 -2.10 11.71
C TRP A 370 -9.31 -2.49 10.27
N LEU A 371 -9.68 -1.63 9.30
CA LEU A 371 -9.56 -2.01 7.89
C LEU A 371 -8.12 -1.95 7.39
N THR A 372 -7.33 -0.96 7.82
CA THR A 372 -5.93 -0.85 7.37
C THR A 372 -5.04 -1.93 7.97
N ASN A 373 -5.25 -2.32 9.24
CA ASN A 373 -4.52 -3.43 9.85
C ASN A 373 -4.91 -4.78 9.24
N ALA A 374 -6.20 -5.02 8.97
CA ALA A 374 -6.63 -6.19 8.22
C ALA A 374 -6.03 -6.22 6.80
N ALA A 375 -5.98 -5.08 6.13
CA ALA A 375 -5.35 -4.95 4.82
C ALA A 375 -3.85 -5.28 4.87
N ALA A 376 -3.11 -4.73 5.84
CA ALA A 376 -1.69 -5.01 6.04
C ALA A 376 -1.44 -6.51 6.28
N PHE A 377 -2.25 -7.16 7.13
CA PHE A 377 -2.24 -8.62 7.31
C PHE A 377 -2.37 -9.37 6.00
N GLY A 378 -3.35 -9.01 5.16
CA GLY A 378 -3.58 -9.65 3.86
C GLY A 378 -2.44 -9.42 2.87
N LEU A 379 -1.90 -8.20 2.82
CA LEU A 379 -0.80 -7.87 1.91
C LEU A 379 0.51 -8.57 2.31
N VAL A 380 0.83 -8.68 3.61
CA VAL A 380 2.00 -9.45 4.07
C VAL A 380 1.86 -10.93 3.71
N PHE A 381 0.67 -11.50 3.86
CA PHE A 381 0.39 -12.88 3.43
C PHE A 381 0.59 -13.06 1.92
N LEU A 382 0.13 -12.10 1.11
CA LEU A 382 0.36 -12.09 -0.34
C LEU A 382 1.83 -12.01 -0.71
N LEU A 383 2.62 -11.17 -0.03
CA LEU A 383 4.06 -11.08 -0.22
C LEU A 383 4.74 -12.41 0.06
N ALA A 384 4.38 -13.09 1.16
CA ALA A 384 4.92 -14.40 1.52
C ALA A 384 4.58 -15.46 0.46
N ILE A 385 3.32 -15.57 0.02
CA ILE A 385 2.88 -16.50 -1.03
C ILE A 385 3.57 -16.19 -2.36
N THR A 386 3.72 -14.90 -2.69
CA THR A 386 4.38 -14.47 -3.92
C THR A 386 5.87 -14.85 -3.90
N SER A 387 6.55 -14.75 -2.76
CA SER A 387 7.94 -15.25 -2.62
C SER A 387 8.05 -16.73 -2.91
N VAL A 388 7.11 -17.55 -2.43
CA VAL A 388 7.03 -18.98 -2.76
C VAL A 388 6.80 -19.18 -4.26
N ALA A 389 5.87 -18.43 -4.85
CA ALA A 389 5.57 -18.50 -6.28
C ALA A 389 6.81 -18.18 -7.14
N ILE A 390 7.58 -17.15 -6.75
CA ILE A 390 8.85 -16.76 -7.40
C ILE A 390 9.85 -17.93 -7.38
N ILE A 391 10.06 -18.57 -6.24
CA ILE A 391 10.96 -19.72 -6.11
C ILE A 391 10.50 -20.85 -7.05
N MET A 392 9.21 -21.18 -7.01
CA MET A 392 8.65 -22.27 -7.82
C MET A 392 8.76 -21.98 -9.33
N TRP A 393 8.56 -20.71 -9.73
CA TRP A 393 8.71 -20.32 -11.13
C TRP A 393 10.15 -20.40 -11.60
N PHE A 394 11.12 -19.83 -10.84
CA PHE A 394 12.52 -19.85 -11.20
C PHE A 394 13.20 -21.22 -11.08
N THR A 395 12.66 -22.16 -10.31
CA THR A 395 13.13 -23.54 -10.33
C THR A 395 12.82 -24.24 -11.65
N ARG A 396 11.68 -23.89 -12.28
CA ARG A 396 11.27 -24.42 -13.60
C ARG A 396 11.88 -23.62 -14.76
N ASN A 397 12.11 -22.31 -14.57
CA ASN A 397 12.59 -21.37 -15.58
C ASN A 397 13.84 -20.61 -15.07
N PRO A 398 15.02 -21.22 -15.09
CA PRO A 398 16.24 -20.60 -14.53
C PRO A 398 16.68 -19.31 -15.22
N ASN A 399 16.39 -19.14 -16.52
CA ASN A 399 16.65 -17.95 -17.36
C ASN A 399 18.05 -17.32 -17.16
N GLY A 400 19.08 -18.16 -16.94
CA GLY A 400 20.47 -17.72 -16.72
C GLY A 400 20.72 -16.94 -15.42
N ARG A 401 19.76 -16.85 -14.51
CA ARG A 401 19.90 -16.13 -13.23
C ARG A 401 20.59 -16.99 -12.18
N GLY A 402 21.39 -16.34 -11.31
CA GLY A 402 22.09 -17.01 -10.22
C GLY A 402 21.17 -17.54 -9.13
N VAL A 403 21.66 -18.48 -8.31
CA VAL A 403 20.93 -19.10 -7.19
C VAL A 403 20.46 -18.06 -6.16
N TRP A 404 21.23 -16.99 -5.96
CA TRP A 404 20.85 -15.88 -5.09
C TRP A 404 19.46 -15.30 -5.46
N THR A 405 19.28 -14.94 -6.73
CA THR A 405 18.03 -14.33 -7.22
C THR A 405 16.86 -15.30 -7.25
N ARG A 406 17.13 -16.58 -7.55
CA ARG A 406 16.09 -17.58 -7.77
C ARG A 406 15.58 -18.22 -6.48
N ILE A 407 16.48 -18.43 -5.50
CA ILE A 407 16.18 -19.27 -4.33
C ILE A 407 16.53 -18.58 -3.01
N ILE A 408 17.78 -18.07 -2.86
CA ILE A 408 18.26 -17.64 -1.55
C ILE A 408 17.51 -16.39 -1.08
N ALA A 409 17.52 -15.30 -1.86
CA ALA A 409 16.85 -14.06 -1.47
C ALA A 409 15.33 -14.23 -1.32
N PRO A 410 14.59 -14.85 -2.28
CA PRO A 410 13.18 -15.13 -2.09
C PRO A 410 12.90 -16.10 -0.93
N GLY A 411 13.79 -17.06 -0.67
CA GLY A 411 13.68 -18.00 0.45
C GLY A 411 13.76 -17.30 1.80
N LEU A 412 14.78 -16.44 1.97
CA LEU A 412 14.92 -15.60 3.17
C LEU A 412 13.72 -14.66 3.34
N ALA A 413 13.25 -14.07 2.23
CA ALA A 413 12.06 -13.23 2.24
C ALA A 413 10.80 -14.03 2.65
N THR A 414 10.63 -15.26 2.16
CA THR A 414 9.51 -16.13 2.56
C THR A 414 9.52 -16.39 4.06
N VAL A 415 10.67 -16.76 4.63
CA VAL A 415 10.80 -17.02 6.07
C VAL A 415 10.50 -15.75 6.88
N GLY A 416 11.12 -14.62 6.53
CA GLY A 416 10.94 -13.36 7.24
C GLY A 416 9.51 -12.83 7.13
N LEU A 417 8.89 -12.83 5.95
CA LEU A 417 7.51 -12.38 5.75
C LEU A 417 6.51 -13.29 6.45
N THR A 418 6.76 -14.62 6.47
CA THR A 418 5.93 -15.55 7.23
C THR A 418 6.04 -15.29 8.75
N ALA A 419 7.25 -14.98 9.23
CA ALA A 419 7.44 -14.61 10.63
C ALA A 419 6.67 -13.32 10.97
N VAL A 420 6.77 -12.27 10.13
CA VAL A 420 6.01 -11.03 10.32
C VAL A 420 4.49 -11.29 10.26
N PHE A 421 4.03 -12.12 9.32
CA PHE A 421 2.62 -12.52 9.24
C PHE A 421 2.11 -13.17 10.52
N VAL A 422 2.88 -14.11 11.09
CA VAL A 422 2.54 -14.76 12.37
C VAL A 422 2.55 -13.75 13.51
N MET A 423 3.52 -12.82 13.53
CA MET A 423 3.58 -11.75 14.54
C MET A 423 2.36 -10.82 14.46
N ILE A 424 1.93 -10.43 13.25
CA ILE A 424 0.69 -9.66 13.06
C ILE A 424 -0.49 -10.43 13.63
N LEU A 425 -0.65 -11.69 13.27
CA LEU A 425 -1.77 -12.52 13.75
C LEU A 425 -1.78 -12.66 15.28
N ALA A 426 -0.60 -12.88 15.87
CA ALA A 426 -0.45 -13.02 17.34
C ALA A 426 -0.75 -11.72 18.10
N ASN A 427 -0.53 -10.55 17.48
CA ASN A 427 -0.74 -9.24 18.11
C ASN A 427 -1.93 -8.48 17.50
N PHE A 428 -2.79 -9.17 16.73
CA PHE A 428 -3.86 -8.50 15.96
C PHE A 428 -4.84 -7.74 16.86
N GLY A 429 -5.15 -8.28 18.03
CA GLY A 429 -6.00 -7.59 19.01
C GLY A 429 -5.44 -6.24 19.44
N LEU A 430 -4.14 -6.16 19.73
CA LEU A 430 -3.46 -4.89 20.04
C LEU A 430 -3.48 -3.92 18.86
N MET A 431 -3.32 -4.44 17.64
CA MET A 431 -3.27 -3.62 16.42
C MET A 431 -4.60 -2.96 16.10
N ILE A 432 -5.72 -3.51 16.53
CA ILE A 432 -7.07 -2.97 16.28
C ILE A 432 -7.71 -2.36 17.54
N ASP A 433 -6.95 -2.21 18.60
CA ASP A 433 -7.42 -1.71 19.90
C ASP A 433 -8.66 -2.47 20.40
N ALA A 434 -8.63 -3.79 20.29
CA ALA A 434 -9.74 -4.64 20.66
C ALA A 434 -9.58 -5.19 22.08
N GLU A 435 -10.66 -5.20 22.85
CA GLU A 435 -10.72 -5.84 24.15
C GLU A 435 -10.40 -7.36 24.06
N GLU A 436 -9.82 -7.91 25.11
CA GLU A 436 -9.55 -9.36 25.19
C GLU A 436 -10.86 -10.16 25.02
N GLY A 437 -10.82 -11.12 24.07
CA GLY A 437 -11.98 -11.95 23.74
C GLY A 437 -12.93 -11.34 22.72
N SER A 438 -12.65 -10.14 22.19
CA SER A 438 -13.44 -9.54 21.11
C SER A 438 -13.44 -10.42 19.86
N ALA A 439 -14.63 -10.64 19.29
CA ALA A 439 -14.77 -11.39 18.04
C ALA A 439 -14.05 -10.72 16.85
N LEU A 440 -13.81 -9.40 16.92
CA LEU A 440 -13.13 -8.64 15.86
C LEU A 440 -11.71 -9.14 15.62
N ILE A 441 -11.02 -9.67 16.64
CA ILE A 441 -9.69 -10.25 16.54
C ILE A 441 -9.64 -11.40 15.51
N TYR A 442 -10.74 -12.13 15.37
CA TYR A 442 -10.87 -13.25 14.43
C TYR A 442 -11.61 -12.86 13.14
N ILE A 443 -12.61 -11.97 13.23
CA ILE A 443 -13.43 -11.55 12.10
C ILE A 443 -12.59 -10.81 11.06
N MET A 444 -11.74 -9.87 11.47
CA MET A 444 -10.98 -9.05 10.52
C MET A 444 -9.96 -9.87 9.71
N PRO A 445 -9.06 -10.67 10.31
CA PRO A 445 -8.22 -11.59 9.55
C PRO A 445 -9.04 -12.63 8.79
N GLY A 446 -10.16 -13.09 9.38
CA GLY A 446 -11.08 -14.06 8.80
C GLY A 446 -11.68 -13.60 7.47
N ILE A 447 -12.05 -12.33 7.33
CA ILE A 447 -12.55 -11.76 6.07
C ILE A 447 -11.48 -11.85 4.98
N ILE A 448 -10.23 -11.52 5.30
CA ILE A 448 -9.10 -11.62 4.36
C ILE A 448 -8.88 -13.06 3.90
N LEU A 449 -8.78 -14.00 4.86
CA LEU A 449 -8.55 -15.41 4.56
C LEU A 449 -9.75 -16.02 3.80
N ALA A 450 -10.98 -15.63 4.15
CA ALA A 450 -12.18 -16.03 3.42
C ALA A 450 -12.12 -15.56 1.96
N GLY A 451 -11.61 -14.37 1.67
CA GLY A 451 -11.34 -13.91 0.30
C GLY A 451 -10.45 -14.87 -0.47
N GLY A 452 -9.36 -15.36 0.14
CA GLY A 452 -8.49 -16.37 -0.45
C GLY A 452 -9.22 -17.70 -0.71
N VAL A 453 -9.99 -18.19 0.27
CA VAL A 453 -10.79 -19.45 0.13
C VAL A 453 -11.86 -19.30 -0.97
N ILE A 454 -12.58 -18.18 -0.99
CA ILE A 454 -13.56 -17.87 -2.05
C ILE A 454 -12.87 -17.89 -3.42
N GLY A 455 -11.67 -17.32 -3.51
CA GLY A 455 -10.87 -17.34 -4.73
C GLY A 455 -10.48 -18.74 -5.18
N LEU A 456 -10.10 -19.65 -4.27
CA LEU A 456 -9.84 -21.06 -4.58
C LEU A 456 -11.09 -21.78 -5.12
N ILE A 457 -12.23 -21.59 -4.45
CA ILE A 457 -13.52 -22.17 -4.87
C ILE A 457 -13.92 -21.60 -6.24
N TRP A 458 -13.79 -20.29 -6.43
CA TRP A 458 -14.10 -19.64 -7.69
C TRP A 458 -13.20 -20.13 -8.83
N GLY A 459 -11.90 -20.31 -8.56
CA GLY A 459 -10.96 -20.91 -9.49
C GLY A 459 -11.35 -22.33 -9.92
N GLN A 460 -11.84 -23.16 -8.98
CA GLN A 460 -12.36 -24.48 -9.29
C GLN A 460 -13.63 -24.43 -10.16
N ILE A 461 -14.53 -23.46 -9.88
CA ILE A 461 -15.75 -23.27 -10.68
C ILE A 461 -15.39 -22.84 -12.11
N ILE A 462 -14.44 -21.90 -12.28
CA ILE A 462 -13.99 -21.47 -13.61
C ILE A 462 -13.36 -22.64 -14.36
N GLN A 463 -12.49 -23.42 -13.71
CA GLN A 463 -11.85 -24.58 -14.30
C GLN A 463 -12.89 -25.59 -14.84
N ASN A 464 -13.95 -25.83 -14.06
CA ASN A 464 -14.98 -26.81 -14.45
C ASN A 464 -15.96 -26.29 -15.52
N ARG A 465 -16.32 -24.97 -15.45
CA ARG A 465 -17.34 -24.40 -16.33
C ARG A 465 -16.80 -23.73 -17.58
N ARG A 466 -15.55 -23.23 -17.52
CA ARG A 466 -14.90 -22.49 -18.60
C ARG A 466 -13.42 -22.90 -18.72
N PRO A 467 -13.13 -24.19 -19.05
CA PRO A 467 -11.76 -24.71 -19.08
C PRO A 467 -10.84 -23.96 -20.05
N ALA A 468 -11.37 -23.55 -21.21
CA ALA A 468 -10.59 -22.78 -22.19
C ALA A 468 -10.15 -21.40 -21.64
N ASP A 469 -11.03 -20.69 -20.93
CA ASP A 469 -10.66 -19.41 -20.30
C ASP A 469 -9.65 -19.65 -19.16
N PHE A 470 -9.83 -20.73 -18.39
CA PHE A 470 -8.91 -21.09 -17.31
C PHE A 470 -7.48 -21.39 -17.81
N GLU A 471 -7.35 -22.07 -18.94
CA GLU A 471 -6.04 -22.34 -19.55
C GLU A 471 -5.41 -21.06 -20.14
N ARG A 472 -6.20 -20.17 -20.74
CA ARG A 472 -5.73 -18.90 -21.30
C ARG A 472 -5.17 -17.94 -20.25
N MET A 473 -5.59 -18.04 -18.98
CA MET A 473 -5.10 -17.18 -17.90
C MET A 473 -3.57 -17.21 -17.76
N ARG A 474 -2.96 -18.35 -18.04
CA ARG A 474 -1.49 -18.52 -17.96
C ARG A 474 -0.76 -18.00 -19.21
N ASN A 475 -1.43 -17.89 -20.34
CA ASN A 475 -0.82 -17.58 -21.63
C ASN A 475 -1.12 -16.12 -22.09
N GLN A 476 -1.73 -15.30 -21.25
CA GLN A 476 -2.16 -13.95 -21.65
C GLN A 476 -1.01 -13.04 -22.11
N ASP A 477 0.16 -13.13 -21.45
CA ASP A 477 1.31 -12.31 -21.80
C ASP A 477 1.93 -12.74 -23.15
N GLN A 478 1.88 -14.04 -23.48
CA GLN A 478 2.36 -14.55 -24.78
C GLN A 478 1.44 -14.16 -25.96
N LEU A 479 0.12 -14.05 -25.71
CA LEU A 479 -0.83 -13.60 -26.73
C LEU A 479 -0.68 -12.09 -27.00
N THR A 480 -0.36 -11.31 -25.97
CA THR A 480 -0.11 -9.86 -26.11
C THR A 480 1.16 -9.60 -26.95
N ASP A 481 2.23 -10.36 -26.73
CA ASP A 481 3.45 -10.28 -27.52
C ASP A 481 3.23 -10.71 -28.98
N ALA A 482 2.44 -11.75 -29.22
CA ALA A 482 2.11 -12.19 -30.57
C ALA A 482 1.21 -11.19 -31.31
N GLU A 483 0.26 -10.54 -30.61
CA GLU A 483 -0.54 -9.46 -31.18
C GLU A 483 0.30 -8.20 -31.47
N GLU A 484 1.29 -7.87 -30.63
CA GLU A 484 2.23 -6.76 -30.88
C GLU A 484 3.11 -7.01 -32.09
N VAL A 485 3.57 -8.23 -32.26
CA VAL A 485 4.35 -8.64 -33.45
C VAL A 485 3.46 -8.60 -34.72
N ALA A 486 2.19 -8.96 -34.61
CA ALA A 486 1.25 -8.90 -35.73
C ALA A 486 0.96 -7.43 -36.14
N ILE A 487 0.67 -6.55 -35.17
CA ILE A 487 0.43 -5.12 -35.41
C ILE A 487 1.69 -4.44 -35.98
N ALA A 488 2.87 -4.76 -35.45
CA ALA A 488 4.13 -4.22 -35.96
C ALA A 488 4.43 -4.69 -37.40
N ARG A 489 3.96 -5.86 -37.81
CA ARG A 489 4.06 -6.34 -39.19
C ARG A 489 3.08 -5.62 -40.12
N ASP A 490 1.83 -5.43 -39.68
CA ASP A 490 0.83 -4.68 -40.45
C ASP A 490 1.26 -3.23 -40.69
N ASP A 491 1.83 -2.55 -39.69
CA ASP A 491 2.39 -1.19 -39.82
C ASP A 491 3.60 -1.10 -40.81
N VAL A 492 4.39 -2.18 -40.90
CA VAL A 492 5.52 -2.26 -41.86
C VAL A 492 5.02 -2.54 -43.26
N ASP A 493 3.99 -3.36 -43.44
CA ASP A 493 3.41 -3.68 -44.75
C ASP A 493 2.61 -2.51 -45.32
N GLU A 494 1.92 -1.70 -44.49
CA GLU A 494 1.26 -0.47 -44.92
C GLU A 494 2.26 0.67 -45.24
N GLY A 495 3.43 0.73 -44.60
CA GLY A 495 4.49 1.70 -44.84
C GLY A 495 5.33 1.45 -46.11
N THR A 496 5.24 0.25 -46.68
CA THR A 496 5.96 -0.13 -47.91
C THR A 496 5.12 -0.02 -49.19
N SER A 497 3.87 0.43 -49.08
CA SER A 497 2.94 0.60 -50.22
C SER A 497 2.69 2.05 -50.67
N VAL A 498 3.65 2.97 -50.41
CA VAL A 498 3.61 4.36 -50.93
C VAL A 498 4.80 4.63 -51.87
#